data_ff25a3b9fae35969fcbf53a04cedd18d
#
_entry.id   ff25a3b9fae35969fcbf53a04cedd18d
#
_cell.length_a   1.000
_cell.length_b   1.000
_cell.length_c   1.000
_cell.angle_alpha   90.00
_cell.angle_beta   90.00
_cell.angle_gamma   90.00
#
_symmetry.space_group_name_H-M   'P 1'
#
loop_
_entity.id
_entity.type
_entity.pdbx_description
1 polymer ?
#
loop_
_entity_poly.entity_id
_entity_poly.type
_entity_poly.pdbx_seq_one_letter_code
_entity_poly.pdbx_strand_id
1 'polypeptide(L)'
;MRCFKVCLLLVLLLSFSKACPEILKDRLVLSQLVHEIRDPSTDKKHFRKALEKIGEYLTLEVLQDLNTKHVEIETLMRSKAVHALCDEDPVLITILRGGIPMMIGMQKVFPNAEAGFLGMARNEETLKAAISYIGIPNVHGKCVIIADTMLATGGSLLDAIKIVEKQNPKQIILVCAIAAKKGIERILDHNPNIKIFAAATDPILNEKGYIVPGLGDAGDRSYGMKLETL
;
A
#
# COMPACT_ATOMS: atom_id res chain seq x y z
N MET A 1 -32.99 39.16 42.62
CA MET A 1 -32.98 38.43 41.35
C MET A 1 -31.54 38.26 40.88
N ARG A 2 -30.96 37.07 41.08
CA ARG A 2 -29.57 36.76 40.68
C ARG A 2 -29.61 35.93 39.42
N CYS A 3 -29.07 36.48 38.33
CA CYS A 3 -28.91 35.81 37.06
C CYS A 3 -27.67 34.89 37.13
N PHE A 4 -27.88 33.56 37.06
CA PHE A 4 -26.82 32.57 36.92
C PHE A 4 -26.42 32.51 35.42
N LYS A 5 -25.22 32.96 35.12
CA LYS A 5 -24.58 32.69 33.84
C LYS A 5 -23.98 31.29 33.90
N VAL A 6 -24.60 30.32 33.20
CA VAL A 6 -24.04 29.01 32.94
C VAL A 6 -23.06 29.17 31.79
N CYS A 7 -21.77 29.05 32.11
CA CYS A 7 -20.68 29.00 31.15
C CYS A 7 -20.60 27.55 30.62
N LEU A 8 -21.11 27.31 29.41
CA LEU A 8 -21.04 25.99 28.75
C LEU A 8 -19.64 25.82 28.15
N LEU A 9 -18.79 25.12 28.88
CA LEU A 9 -17.44 24.75 28.43
C LEU A 9 -17.58 23.63 27.39
N LEU A 10 -17.52 24.00 26.10
CA LEU A 10 -17.52 23.05 24.98
C LEU A 10 -16.14 22.40 24.91
N VAL A 11 -15.98 21.25 25.57
CA VAL A 11 -14.79 20.40 25.41
C VAL A 11 -14.85 19.78 24.02
N LEU A 12 -14.09 20.34 23.07
CA LEU A 12 -13.80 19.70 21.79
C LEU A 12 -12.97 18.44 22.08
N LEU A 13 -13.65 17.31 22.20
CA LEU A 13 -13.02 15.99 22.09
C LEU A 13 -12.58 15.83 20.62
N LEU A 14 -11.34 16.25 20.34
CA LEU A 14 -10.62 15.79 19.16
C LEU A 14 -10.39 14.29 19.34
N SER A 15 -11.36 13.50 18.86
CA SER A 15 -11.14 12.08 18.67
C SER A 15 -10.06 11.93 17.57
N PHE A 16 -8.83 11.73 17.99
CA PHE A 16 -7.80 11.16 17.13
C PHE A 16 -8.30 9.77 16.72
N SER A 17 -9.02 9.69 15.61
CA SER A 17 -9.28 8.43 14.95
C SER A 17 -7.93 7.88 14.55
N LYS A 18 -7.42 6.87 15.29
CA LYS A 18 -6.30 6.07 14.81
C LYS A 18 -6.68 5.59 13.42
N ALA A 19 -5.83 5.88 12.43
CA ALA A 19 -6.04 5.38 11.08
C ALA A 19 -6.22 3.86 11.18
N CYS A 20 -7.42 3.38 10.91
CA CYS A 20 -7.71 1.96 10.89
C CYS A 20 -7.28 1.45 9.51
N PRO A 21 -6.47 0.39 9.41
CA PRO A 21 -6.11 -0.17 8.13
C PRO A 21 -7.39 -0.60 7.40
N GLU A 22 -7.54 -0.17 6.17
CA GLU A 22 -8.67 -0.55 5.34
C GLU A 22 -8.44 -1.94 4.77
N ILE A 23 -9.10 -2.91 5.38
CA ILE A 23 -9.01 -4.31 4.99
C ILE A 23 -10.25 -4.65 4.19
N LEU A 24 -10.07 -4.90 2.90
CA LEU A 24 -11.16 -5.14 1.96
C LEU A 24 -11.64 -6.61 2.00
N LYS A 25 -11.84 -7.15 3.20
CA LYS A 25 -12.21 -8.55 3.44
C LYS A 25 -13.50 -8.99 2.73
N ASP A 26 -14.44 -8.07 2.57
CA ASP A 26 -15.78 -8.39 2.06
C ASP A 26 -15.88 -8.31 0.53
N ARG A 27 -14.78 -8.03 -0.16
CA ARG A 27 -14.73 -8.02 -1.62
C ARG A 27 -14.44 -9.42 -2.14
N LEU A 28 -15.46 -10.12 -2.59
CA LEU A 28 -15.36 -11.51 -3.09
C LEU A 28 -14.25 -11.69 -4.14
N VAL A 29 -14.05 -10.70 -5.02
CA VAL A 29 -13.01 -10.74 -6.04
C VAL A 29 -11.60 -10.76 -5.41
N LEU A 30 -11.36 -9.98 -4.36
CA LEU A 30 -10.08 -10.00 -3.65
C LEU A 30 -9.89 -11.31 -2.87
N SER A 31 -10.95 -11.84 -2.27
CA SER A 31 -10.92 -13.14 -1.61
C SER A 31 -10.51 -14.27 -2.56
N GLN A 32 -11.07 -14.30 -3.79
CA GLN A 32 -10.67 -15.26 -4.81
C GLN A 32 -9.20 -15.11 -5.23
N LEU A 33 -8.73 -13.89 -5.44
CA LEU A 33 -7.33 -13.62 -5.79
C LEU A 33 -6.38 -13.98 -4.64
N VAL A 34 -6.76 -13.70 -3.40
CA VAL A 34 -6.00 -14.09 -2.21
C VAL A 34 -5.92 -15.62 -2.09
N HIS A 35 -7.03 -16.33 -2.38
CA HIS A 35 -6.99 -17.79 -2.45
C HIS A 35 -5.96 -18.27 -3.49
N GLU A 36 -5.99 -17.71 -4.70
CA GLU A 36 -5.05 -18.07 -5.78
C GLU A 36 -3.58 -17.83 -5.40
N ILE A 37 -3.24 -16.70 -4.76
CA ILE A 37 -1.85 -16.45 -4.32
C ILE A 37 -1.42 -17.28 -3.13
N ARG A 38 -2.36 -17.82 -2.34
CA ARG A 38 -2.04 -18.71 -1.21
C ARG A 38 -1.85 -20.16 -1.63
N ASP A 39 -2.51 -20.59 -2.71
CA ASP A 39 -2.43 -21.97 -3.19
C ASP A 39 -1.00 -22.29 -3.65
N PRO A 40 -0.31 -23.29 -3.03
CA PRO A 40 1.04 -23.67 -3.40
C PRO A 40 1.13 -24.28 -4.81
N SER A 41 0.03 -24.75 -5.38
CA SER A 41 -0.02 -25.30 -6.73
C SER A 41 -0.08 -24.23 -7.82
N THR A 42 -0.37 -22.97 -7.47
CA THR A 42 -0.41 -21.85 -8.42
C THR A 42 0.98 -21.60 -9.01
N ASP A 43 1.08 -21.75 -10.33
CA ASP A 43 2.34 -21.52 -11.05
C ASP A 43 2.76 -20.04 -11.08
N LYS A 44 4.02 -19.78 -11.46
CA LYS A 44 4.61 -18.45 -11.48
C LYS A 44 3.80 -17.44 -12.32
N LYS A 45 3.23 -17.88 -13.45
CA LYS A 45 2.48 -17.00 -14.36
C LYS A 45 1.16 -16.57 -13.71
N HIS A 46 0.41 -17.52 -13.17
CA HIS A 46 -0.88 -17.25 -12.52
C HIS A 46 -0.67 -16.49 -11.21
N PHE A 47 0.34 -16.81 -10.43
CA PHE A 47 0.70 -16.08 -9.22
C PHE A 47 0.98 -14.59 -9.50
N ARG A 48 1.83 -14.27 -10.50
CA ARG A 48 2.05 -12.86 -10.89
C ARG A 48 0.78 -12.18 -11.38
N LYS A 49 -0.04 -12.90 -12.17
CA LYS A 49 -1.29 -12.33 -12.69
C LYS A 49 -2.31 -12.04 -11.58
N ALA A 50 -2.38 -12.90 -10.57
CA ALA A 50 -3.24 -12.65 -9.41
C ALA A 50 -2.75 -11.45 -8.58
N LEU A 51 -1.44 -11.33 -8.33
CA LEU A 51 -0.86 -10.15 -7.67
C LEU A 51 -1.05 -8.87 -8.49
N GLU A 52 -0.93 -8.91 -9.80
CA GLU A 52 -1.20 -7.78 -10.69
C GLU A 52 -2.65 -7.29 -10.53
N LYS A 53 -3.61 -8.21 -10.55
CA LYS A 53 -5.02 -7.88 -10.32
C LYS A 53 -5.27 -7.34 -8.90
N ILE A 54 -4.63 -7.91 -7.88
CA ILE A 54 -4.73 -7.38 -6.51
C ILE A 54 -4.22 -5.93 -6.48
N GLY A 55 -3.08 -5.65 -7.11
CA GLY A 55 -2.54 -4.30 -7.24
C GLY A 55 -3.52 -3.34 -7.92
N GLU A 56 -4.13 -3.75 -9.03
CA GLU A 56 -5.15 -2.98 -9.74
C GLU A 56 -6.38 -2.68 -8.85
N TYR A 57 -6.97 -3.71 -8.22
CA TYR A 57 -8.15 -3.53 -7.37
C TYR A 57 -7.89 -2.68 -6.13
N LEU A 58 -6.78 -2.90 -5.43
CA LEU A 58 -6.45 -2.08 -4.27
C LEU A 58 -6.20 -0.62 -4.66
N THR A 59 -5.63 -0.38 -5.84
CA THR A 59 -5.39 0.97 -6.33
C THR A 59 -6.68 1.71 -6.69
N LEU A 60 -7.71 0.99 -7.18
CA LEU A 60 -9.05 1.56 -7.38
C LEU A 60 -9.69 2.02 -6.07
N GLU A 61 -9.46 1.31 -4.96
CA GLU A 61 -9.92 1.75 -3.64
C GLU A 61 -9.11 2.97 -3.15
N VAL A 62 -7.78 2.97 -3.34
CA VAL A 62 -6.93 4.12 -3.03
C VAL A 62 -7.38 5.37 -3.80
N LEU A 63 -7.81 5.22 -5.05
CA LEU A 63 -8.28 6.34 -5.89
C LEU A 63 -9.43 7.12 -5.24
N GLN A 64 -10.29 6.45 -4.45
CA GLN A 64 -11.39 7.09 -3.74
C GLN A 64 -10.91 8.04 -2.63
N ASP A 65 -9.68 7.86 -2.16
CA ASP A 65 -9.06 8.61 -1.09
C ASP A 65 -8.17 9.77 -1.58
N LEU A 66 -7.97 9.87 -2.89
CA LEU A 66 -7.16 10.93 -3.49
C LEU A 66 -7.96 12.21 -3.70
N ASN A 67 -7.25 13.33 -3.77
CA ASN A 67 -7.87 14.61 -4.09
C ASN A 67 -8.42 14.60 -5.51
N THR A 68 -9.59 15.20 -5.68
CA THR A 68 -10.25 15.30 -6.97
C THR A 68 -10.43 16.75 -7.40
N LYS A 69 -10.46 16.98 -8.70
CA LYS A 69 -10.90 18.24 -9.33
C LYS A 69 -12.11 17.99 -10.21
N HIS A 70 -12.98 18.98 -10.30
CA HIS A 70 -14.11 18.94 -11.22
C HIS A 70 -13.70 19.46 -12.58
N VAL A 71 -13.96 18.66 -13.61
CA VAL A 71 -13.67 18.99 -15.02
C VAL A 71 -14.97 18.96 -15.79
N GLU A 72 -15.23 20.04 -16.53
CA GLU A 72 -16.39 20.18 -17.40
C GLU A 72 -15.99 19.87 -18.85
N ILE A 73 -16.80 19.08 -19.52
CA ILE A 73 -16.68 18.82 -20.96
C ILE A 73 -18.00 19.12 -21.68
N GLU A 74 -17.93 19.56 -22.93
CA GLU A 74 -19.08 19.60 -23.82
C GLU A 74 -19.20 18.25 -24.55
N THR A 75 -20.36 17.62 -24.44
CA THR A 75 -20.65 16.34 -25.08
C THR A 75 -21.04 16.50 -26.55
N LEU A 76 -21.08 15.41 -27.30
CA LEU A 76 -21.59 15.40 -28.68
C LEU A 76 -23.04 15.87 -28.78
N MET A 77 -23.79 15.80 -27.69
CA MET A 77 -25.17 16.31 -27.61
C MET A 77 -25.24 17.83 -27.30
N ARG A 78 -24.09 18.53 -27.36
CA ARG A 78 -23.94 19.96 -27.07
C ARG A 78 -24.47 20.35 -25.68
N SER A 79 -24.27 19.45 -24.73
CA SER A 79 -24.63 19.64 -23.33
C SER A 79 -23.39 19.49 -22.46
N LYS A 80 -23.35 20.23 -21.36
CA LYS A 80 -22.23 20.16 -20.40
C LYS A 80 -22.35 18.93 -19.49
N ALA A 81 -21.27 18.23 -19.32
CA ALA A 81 -21.11 17.16 -18.33
C ALA A 81 -19.94 17.50 -17.40
N VAL A 82 -20.17 17.33 -16.09
CA VAL A 82 -19.15 17.60 -15.06
C VAL A 82 -18.74 16.29 -14.41
N HIS A 83 -17.44 16.05 -14.32
CA HIS A 83 -16.87 14.84 -13.72
C HIS A 83 -15.84 15.20 -12.66
N ALA A 84 -15.81 14.43 -11.57
CA ALA A 84 -14.70 14.46 -10.62
C ALA A 84 -13.59 13.55 -11.15
N LEU A 85 -12.41 14.10 -11.39
CA LEU A 85 -11.22 13.38 -11.81
C LEU A 85 -10.16 13.49 -10.73
N CYS A 86 -9.24 12.52 -10.67
CA CYS A 86 -8.05 12.62 -9.82
C CYS A 86 -7.29 13.91 -10.17
N ASP A 87 -6.90 14.67 -9.15
CA ASP A 87 -6.26 15.97 -9.37
C ASP A 87 -4.83 15.82 -9.89
N GLU A 88 -4.06 14.91 -9.29
CA GLU A 88 -2.69 14.59 -9.66
C GLU A 88 -2.46 13.09 -9.53
N ASP A 89 -1.76 12.49 -10.49
CA ASP A 89 -1.32 11.11 -10.38
C ASP A 89 -0.33 10.96 -9.22
N PRO A 90 -0.46 9.91 -8.39
CA PRO A 90 0.50 9.64 -7.34
C PRO A 90 1.83 9.14 -7.91
N VAL A 91 2.90 9.21 -7.12
CA VAL A 91 4.13 8.49 -7.42
C VAL A 91 4.00 7.06 -6.90
N LEU A 92 4.26 6.08 -7.75
CA LEU A 92 4.20 4.67 -7.42
C LEU A 92 5.59 4.15 -7.05
N ILE A 93 5.75 3.55 -5.88
CA ILE A 93 7.03 2.97 -5.44
C ILE A 93 6.81 1.51 -5.07
N THR A 94 7.74 0.63 -5.46
CA THR A 94 7.68 -0.78 -5.05
C THR A 94 9.02 -1.32 -4.59
N ILE A 95 8.94 -2.36 -3.73
CA ILE A 95 10.11 -3.07 -3.23
C ILE A 95 10.36 -4.29 -4.12
N LEU A 96 11.59 -4.36 -4.65
CA LEU A 96 12.02 -5.47 -5.49
C LEU A 96 12.30 -6.70 -4.59
N ARG A 97 11.97 -7.91 -5.07
CA ARG A 97 11.39 -8.31 -6.38
C ARG A 97 9.87 -8.54 -6.28
N GLY A 98 9.37 -8.90 -5.07
CA GLY A 98 8.00 -9.37 -4.85
C GLY A 98 6.91 -8.38 -5.23
N GLY A 99 7.14 -7.08 -5.05
CA GLY A 99 6.15 -6.04 -5.31
C GLY A 99 5.93 -5.71 -6.80
N ILE A 100 6.80 -6.16 -7.72
CA ILE A 100 6.71 -5.83 -9.16
C ILE A 100 5.34 -6.16 -9.77
N PRO A 101 4.74 -7.35 -9.56
CA PRO A 101 3.45 -7.65 -10.17
C PRO A 101 2.34 -6.70 -9.72
N MET A 102 2.32 -6.31 -8.45
CA MET A 102 1.35 -5.33 -7.95
C MET A 102 1.56 -3.96 -8.59
N MET A 103 2.82 -3.51 -8.75
CA MET A 103 3.15 -2.26 -9.45
C MET A 103 2.58 -2.23 -10.87
N ILE A 104 2.69 -3.33 -11.62
CA ILE A 104 2.12 -3.45 -12.97
C ILE A 104 0.59 -3.23 -12.95
N GLY A 105 -0.09 -3.79 -11.96
CA GLY A 105 -1.53 -3.58 -11.75
C GLY A 105 -1.87 -2.13 -11.43
N MET A 106 -1.09 -1.48 -10.56
CA MET A 106 -1.27 -0.08 -10.17
C MET A 106 -1.11 0.87 -11.37
N GLN A 107 -0.14 0.59 -12.25
CA GLN A 107 0.10 1.38 -13.47
C GLN A 107 -1.06 1.31 -14.48
N LYS A 108 -1.94 0.31 -14.40
CA LYS A 108 -3.16 0.29 -15.21
C LYS A 108 -4.19 1.32 -14.75
N VAL A 109 -4.20 1.65 -13.47
CA VAL A 109 -5.08 2.68 -12.90
C VAL A 109 -4.48 4.08 -13.10
N PHE A 110 -3.16 4.18 -12.95
CA PHE A 110 -2.39 5.42 -13.12
C PHE A 110 -1.33 5.25 -14.23
N PRO A 111 -1.72 5.26 -15.51
CA PRO A 111 -0.80 4.93 -16.60
C PRO A 111 0.32 5.96 -16.83
N ASN A 112 0.12 7.19 -16.35
CA ASN A 112 1.11 8.27 -16.48
C ASN A 112 1.89 8.51 -15.18
N ALA A 113 1.64 7.74 -14.11
CA ALA A 113 2.30 7.91 -12.84
C ALA A 113 3.81 7.66 -12.93
N GLU A 114 4.60 8.53 -12.32
CA GLU A 114 6.02 8.28 -12.12
C GLU A 114 6.21 7.04 -11.23
N ALA A 115 7.21 6.22 -11.54
CA ALA A 115 7.46 5.00 -10.80
C ALA A 115 8.87 4.93 -10.23
N GLY A 116 9.00 4.40 -9.02
CA GLY A 116 10.27 4.19 -8.33
C GLY A 116 10.42 2.75 -7.82
N PHE A 117 11.66 2.34 -7.66
CA PHE A 117 12.02 0.99 -7.25
C PHE A 117 13.04 1.03 -6.12
N LEU A 118 12.82 0.20 -5.10
CA LEU A 118 13.75 0.01 -3.99
C LEU A 118 14.24 -1.43 -3.98
N GLY A 119 15.53 -1.64 -4.18
CA GLY A 119 16.18 -2.95 -4.02
C GLY A 119 16.53 -3.17 -2.56
N MET A 120 15.86 -4.13 -1.93
CA MET A 120 16.11 -4.50 -0.54
C MET A 120 16.43 -5.99 -0.45
N ALA A 121 17.56 -6.30 0.16
CA ALA A 121 17.92 -7.67 0.51
C ALA A 121 17.74 -7.84 2.02
N ARG A 122 17.09 -8.91 2.43
CA ARG A 122 16.98 -9.27 3.85
C ARG A 122 18.22 -10.06 4.26
N ASN A 123 18.90 -9.61 5.28
CA ASN A 123 19.90 -10.44 5.95
C ASN A 123 19.14 -11.49 6.77
N GLU A 124 19.32 -12.78 6.46
CA GLU A 124 18.56 -13.87 7.05
C GLU A 124 18.89 -14.11 8.52
N GLU A 125 20.12 -13.77 8.95
CA GLU A 125 20.56 -13.91 10.35
C GLU A 125 20.01 -12.78 11.23
N THR A 126 20.13 -11.53 10.77
CA THR A 126 19.74 -10.35 11.57
C THR A 126 18.31 -9.92 11.34
N LEU A 127 17.64 -10.48 10.33
CA LEU A 127 16.31 -10.09 9.85
C LEU A 127 16.18 -8.60 9.46
N LYS A 128 17.30 -7.89 9.34
CA LYS A 128 17.34 -6.48 8.90
C LYS A 128 17.37 -6.41 7.38
N ALA A 129 16.65 -5.44 6.83
CA ALA A 129 16.74 -5.12 5.41
C ALA A 129 18.01 -4.32 5.14
N ALA A 130 18.81 -4.74 4.16
CA ALA A 130 19.87 -3.94 3.58
C ALA A 130 19.37 -3.33 2.27
N ILE A 131 19.47 -2.01 2.14
CA ILE A 131 19.07 -1.30 0.92
C ILE A 131 20.25 -1.36 -0.04
N SER A 132 20.04 -1.99 -1.19
CA SER A 132 21.06 -2.17 -2.23
C SER A 132 20.85 -1.24 -3.44
N TYR A 133 19.62 -0.74 -3.62
CA TYR A 133 19.27 0.12 -4.75
C TYR A 133 18.15 1.09 -4.37
N ILE A 134 18.32 2.36 -4.73
CA ILE A 134 17.30 3.41 -4.58
C ILE A 134 17.16 4.11 -5.94
N GLY A 135 16.07 3.84 -6.65
CA GLY A 135 15.71 4.51 -7.89
C GLY A 135 14.28 5.05 -7.77
N ILE A 136 14.14 6.21 -7.11
CA ILE A 136 12.84 6.87 -6.92
C ILE A 136 12.85 8.27 -7.54
N PRO A 137 11.73 8.71 -8.15
CA PRO A 137 11.59 10.08 -8.64
C PRO A 137 11.51 11.08 -7.49
N ASN A 138 11.44 12.38 -7.82
CA ASN A 138 11.15 13.42 -6.84
C ASN A 138 9.71 13.29 -6.32
N VAL A 139 9.58 13.12 -5.01
CA VAL A 139 8.28 12.94 -4.33
C VAL A 139 7.87 14.13 -3.46
N HIS A 140 8.66 15.22 -3.49
CA HIS A 140 8.35 16.42 -2.69
C HIS A 140 6.96 16.96 -2.99
N GLY A 141 6.13 17.09 -1.95
CA GLY A 141 4.74 17.59 -2.07
C GLY A 141 3.76 16.69 -2.80
N LYS A 142 4.17 15.50 -3.26
CA LYS A 142 3.32 14.54 -4.00
C LYS A 142 2.69 13.51 -3.08
N CYS A 143 1.58 12.91 -3.51
CA CYS A 143 1.07 11.68 -2.93
C CYS A 143 1.95 10.51 -3.42
N VAL A 144 2.34 9.62 -2.50
CA VAL A 144 3.17 8.45 -2.80
C VAL A 144 2.43 7.18 -2.38
N ILE A 145 2.34 6.23 -3.29
CA ILE A 145 1.83 4.90 -2.99
C ILE A 145 3.00 3.92 -2.99
N ILE A 146 3.27 3.31 -1.84
CA ILE A 146 4.31 2.28 -1.71
C ILE A 146 3.64 0.91 -1.72
N ALA A 147 3.99 0.08 -2.70
CA ALA A 147 3.46 -1.26 -2.83
C ALA A 147 4.49 -2.33 -2.50
N ASP A 148 4.07 -3.31 -1.70
CA ASP A 148 4.79 -4.57 -1.52
C ASP A 148 3.76 -5.70 -1.40
N THR A 149 4.15 -6.91 -1.73
CA THR A 149 3.25 -8.07 -1.62
C THR A 149 2.91 -8.38 -0.17
N MET A 150 3.85 -8.18 0.74
CA MET A 150 3.67 -8.57 2.14
C MET A 150 4.15 -7.49 3.12
N LEU A 151 3.25 -7.09 4.00
CA LEU A 151 3.59 -6.34 5.21
C LEU A 151 3.73 -7.33 6.38
N ALA A 152 4.90 -7.95 6.52
CA ALA A 152 5.17 -8.96 7.56
C ALA A 152 5.60 -8.31 8.89
N THR A 153 6.91 -8.17 9.12
CA THR A 153 7.45 -7.48 10.31
C THR A 153 7.41 -5.96 10.20
N GLY A 154 7.10 -5.43 9.02
CA GLY A 154 7.11 -4.01 8.71
C GLY A 154 8.52 -3.40 8.50
N GLY A 155 9.60 -4.19 8.60
CA GLY A 155 10.97 -3.67 8.50
C GLY A 155 11.25 -2.99 7.16
N SER A 156 11.13 -3.73 6.06
CA SER A 156 11.43 -3.21 4.70
C SER A 156 10.53 -2.03 4.33
N LEU A 157 9.21 -2.13 4.61
CA LEU A 157 8.28 -1.03 4.33
C LEU A 157 8.58 0.20 5.18
N LEU A 158 8.96 0.04 6.45
CA LEU A 158 9.37 1.16 7.30
C LEU A 158 10.63 1.84 6.77
N ASP A 159 11.62 1.07 6.30
CA ASP A 159 12.82 1.64 5.71
C ASP A 159 12.51 2.36 4.39
N ALA A 160 11.60 1.83 3.56
CA ALA A 160 11.08 2.51 2.37
C ALA A 160 10.38 3.83 2.71
N ILE A 161 9.51 3.83 3.72
CA ILE A 161 8.83 5.03 4.21
C ILE A 161 9.84 6.09 4.63
N LYS A 162 10.84 5.74 5.43
CA LYS A 162 11.88 6.67 5.89
C LYS A 162 12.69 7.29 4.74
N ILE A 163 12.91 6.56 3.64
CA ILE A 163 13.56 7.11 2.44
C ILE A 163 12.67 8.16 1.79
N VAL A 164 11.39 7.85 1.63
CA VAL A 164 10.38 8.72 1.01
C VAL A 164 10.15 9.97 1.86
N GLU A 165 10.02 9.82 3.19
CA GLU A 165 9.79 10.93 4.13
C GLU A 165 10.90 12.00 4.09
N LYS A 166 12.16 11.64 3.74
CA LYS A 166 13.27 12.61 3.59
C LYS A 166 13.02 13.67 2.50
N GLN A 167 12.13 13.39 1.56
CA GLN A 167 11.77 14.32 0.49
C GLN A 167 10.46 15.09 0.77
N ASN A 168 9.90 14.99 1.99
CA ASN A 168 8.66 15.67 2.40
C ASN A 168 7.48 15.44 1.42
N PRO A 169 7.01 14.20 1.24
CA PRO A 169 5.81 13.92 0.46
C PRO A 169 4.58 14.53 1.14
N LYS A 170 3.53 14.82 0.36
CA LYS A 170 2.24 15.30 0.87
C LYS A 170 1.52 14.21 1.65
N GLN A 171 1.58 12.98 1.17
CA GLN A 171 0.91 11.81 1.75
C GLN A 171 1.66 10.54 1.37
N ILE A 172 1.68 9.56 2.27
CA ILE A 172 2.15 8.20 2.00
C ILE A 172 1.00 7.24 2.22
N ILE A 173 0.78 6.36 1.25
CA ILE A 173 -0.20 5.27 1.29
C ILE A 173 0.55 3.96 1.07
N LEU A 174 0.24 2.93 1.86
CA LEU A 174 0.76 1.59 1.66
C LEU A 174 -0.29 0.69 1.03
N VAL A 175 0.14 -0.13 0.07
CA VAL A 175 -0.70 -1.14 -0.58
C VAL A 175 0.01 -2.49 -0.48
N CYS A 176 -0.66 -3.50 0.08
CA CYS A 176 -0.09 -4.84 0.19
C CYS A 176 -1.15 -5.93 -0.05
N ALA A 177 -0.74 -7.07 -0.61
CA ALA A 177 -1.65 -8.18 -0.79
C ALA A 177 -2.02 -8.82 0.56
N ILE A 178 -1.04 -9.04 1.44
CA ILE A 178 -1.26 -9.59 2.78
C ILE A 178 -0.50 -8.79 3.82
N ALA A 179 -1.18 -8.39 4.89
CA ALA A 179 -0.60 -7.69 6.02
C ALA A 179 -0.70 -8.52 7.31
N ALA A 180 0.38 -8.55 8.10
CA ALA A 180 0.35 -9.07 9.46
C ALA A 180 0.06 -7.94 10.45
N LYS A 181 -0.69 -8.25 11.51
CA LYS A 181 -1.04 -7.30 12.57
C LYS A 181 0.20 -6.56 13.12
N LYS A 182 1.28 -7.29 13.41
CA LYS A 182 2.54 -6.72 13.92
C LYS A 182 3.18 -5.71 12.97
N GLY A 183 3.11 -5.97 11.65
CA GLY A 183 3.62 -5.05 10.64
C GLY A 183 2.79 -3.77 10.57
N ILE A 184 1.46 -3.91 10.59
CA ILE A 184 0.52 -2.78 10.62
C ILE A 184 0.79 -1.89 11.83
N GLU A 185 0.84 -2.48 13.04
CA GLU A 185 1.10 -1.76 14.28
C GLU A 185 2.43 -0.98 14.20
N ARG A 186 3.50 -1.63 13.73
CA ARG A 186 4.82 -0.99 13.59
C ARG A 186 4.81 0.23 12.65
N ILE A 187 4.07 0.17 11.55
CA ILE A 187 3.97 1.30 10.62
C ILE A 187 3.17 2.44 11.26
N LEU A 188 2.04 2.13 11.88
CA LEU A 188 1.18 3.13 12.52
C LEU A 188 1.81 3.74 13.78
N ASP A 189 2.64 3.01 14.51
CA ASP A 189 3.44 3.53 15.62
C ASP A 189 4.50 4.54 15.13
N HIS A 190 5.06 4.34 13.93
CA HIS A 190 5.98 5.29 13.32
C HIS A 190 5.27 6.54 12.81
N ASN A 191 4.18 6.35 12.06
CA ASN A 191 3.40 7.47 11.53
C ASN A 191 1.91 7.07 11.41
N PRO A 192 1.04 7.54 12.34
CA PRO A 192 -0.37 7.17 12.36
C PRO A 192 -1.18 7.74 11.19
N ASN A 193 -0.62 8.65 10.39
CA ASN A 193 -1.29 9.24 9.23
C ASN A 193 -1.12 8.40 7.96
N ILE A 194 -0.30 7.36 7.99
CA ILE A 194 -0.13 6.46 6.85
C ILE A 194 -1.38 5.60 6.71
N LYS A 195 -2.00 5.65 5.54
CA LYS A 195 -3.11 4.77 5.20
C LYS A 195 -2.57 3.44 4.68
N ILE A 196 -3.18 2.34 5.10
CA ILE A 196 -2.75 0.98 4.70
C ILE A 196 -3.94 0.25 4.09
N PHE A 197 -3.81 -0.14 2.83
CA PHE A 197 -4.77 -0.95 2.10
C PHE A 197 -4.22 -2.36 1.93
N ALA A 198 -4.98 -3.35 2.37
CA ALA A 198 -4.58 -4.76 2.27
C ALA A 198 -5.75 -5.63 1.77
N ALA A 199 -5.47 -6.57 0.86
CA ALA A 199 -6.47 -7.52 0.42
C ALA A 199 -6.82 -8.56 1.48
N ALA A 200 -5.86 -8.88 2.36
CA ALA A 200 -6.09 -9.76 3.51
C ALA A 200 -5.16 -9.42 4.69
N THR A 201 -5.58 -9.81 5.90
CA THR A 201 -4.72 -9.76 7.08
C THR A 201 -4.58 -11.14 7.70
N ASP A 202 -3.37 -11.43 8.18
CA ASP A 202 -3.04 -12.65 8.90
C ASP A 202 -2.59 -12.34 10.33
N PRO A 203 -2.91 -13.25 11.28
CA PRO A 203 -2.77 -12.96 12.70
C PRO A 203 -1.34 -13.00 13.24
N ILE A 204 -0.48 -13.88 12.69
CA ILE A 204 0.80 -14.22 13.29
C ILE A 204 1.96 -14.23 12.28
N LEU A 205 3.16 -14.11 12.83
CA LEU A 205 4.43 -14.37 12.15
C LEU A 205 5.09 -15.60 12.79
N ASN A 206 5.72 -16.45 11.98
CA ASN A 206 6.55 -17.53 12.50
C ASN A 206 7.92 -17.00 12.99
N GLU A 207 8.74 -17.90 13.55
CA GLU A 207 10.07 -17.56 14.09
C GLU A 207 11.01 -16.93 13.06
N LYS A 208 10.87 -17.28 11.78
CA LYS A 208 11.61 -16.67 10.66
C LYS A 208 11.00 -15.36 10.15
N GLY A 209 9.90 -14.88 10.80
CA GLY A 209 9.20 -13.64 10.44
C GLY A 209 8.37 -13.73 9.16
N TYR A 210 8.01 -14.94 8.71
CA TYR A 210 7.02 -15.12 7.64
C TYR A 210 5.60 -15.04 8.19
N ILE A 211 4.70 -14.50 7.39
CA ILE A 211 3.27 -14.43 7.71
C ILE A 211 2.66 -15.83 7.68
N VAL A 212 1.80 -16.14 8.66
CA VAL A 212 1.06 -17.41 8.75
C VAL A 212 -0.43 -17.13 8.85
N PRO A 213 -1.25 -17.75 7.99
CA PRO A 213 -0.94 -18.73 6.94
C PRO A 213 -0.10 -18.19 5.78
N GLY A 214 -0.14 -16.90 5.47
CA GLY A 214 0.72 -16.26 4.49
C GLY A 214 0.58 -16.80 3.07
N LEU A 215 1.65 -16.68 2.29
CA LEU A 215 1.74 -17.17 0.91
C LEU A 215 3.15 -17.70 0.53
N GLY A 216 4.10 -17.75 1.49
CA GLY A 216 5.50 -18.09 1.23
C GLY A 216 6.34 -16.87 0.80
N ASP A 217 7.45 -17.07 0.07
CA ASP A 217 8.24 -15.97 -0.51
C ASP A 217 7.66 -15.52 -1.83
N ALA A 218 7.13 -14.29 -1.86
CA ALA A 218 6.48 -13.73 -3.04
C ALA A 218 7.46 -13.50 -4.22
N GLY A 219 8.70 -13.15 -3.93
CA GLY A 219 9.74 -12.96 -4.93
C GLY A 219 10.11 -14.28 -5.62
N ASP A 220 10.33 -15.31 -4.84
CA ASP A 220 10.67 -16.64 -5.35
C ASP A 220 9.49 -17.29 -6.07
N ARG A 221 8.28 -17.15 -5.56
CA ARG A 221 7.06 -17.60 -6.25
C ARG A 221 6.82 -16.87 -7.56
N SER A 222 7.16 -15.58 -7.64
CA SER A 222 7.01 -14.79 -8.87
C SER A 222 8.09 -15.05 -9.91
N TYR A 223 9.35 -15.16 -9.48
CA TYR A 223 10.50 -15.07 -10.38
C TYR A 223 11.50 -16.25 -10.28
N GLY A 224 11.29 -17.16 -9.36
CA GLY A 224 12.20 -18.25 -9.06
C GLY A 224 13.14 -17.94 -7.90
N MET A 225 13.71 -18.99 -7.33
CA MET A 225 14.60 -18.90 -6.19
C MET A 225 15.81 -18.00 -6.50
N LYS A 226 16.23 -17.24 -5.51
CA LYS A 226 17.49 -16.49 -5.56
C LYS A 226 18.65 -17.49 -5.57
N LEU A 227 19.75 -17.14 -6.24
CA LEU A 227 21.02 -17.78 -5.97
C LEU A 227 21.41 -17.41 -4.53
N GLU A 228 21.78 -18.40 -3.73
CA GLU A 228 22.46 -18.14 -2.46
C GLU A 228 23.74 -17.36 -2.80
N THR A 229 23.98 -16.27 -2.11
CA THR A 229 25.08 -15.33 -2.40
C THR A 229 26.40 -16.10 -2.49
N LEU A 230 27.10 -15.95 -3.62
CA LEU A 230 28.48 -16.38 -3.82
C LEU A 230 29.41 -15.73 -2.81
#